data_47b5a7ab590125f4174cbd9049c4919b
#
_entry.id   47b5a7ab590125f4174cbd9049c4919b
#
_cell.length_a   1.000
_cell.length_b   1.000
_cell.length_c   1.000
_cell.angle_alpha   90.00
_cell.angle_beta   90.00
_cell.angle_gamma   90.00
#
_symmetry.space_group_name_H-M   'P 1'
#
loop_
_entity.id
_entity.type
_entity.pdbx_description
1 polymer ?
#
loop_
_entity_poly.entity_id
_entity_poly.type
_entity_poly.pdbx_seq_one_letter_code
_entity_poly.pdbx_strand_id
1 'polypeptide(L)'
;IKVDREERPDIDMVYMDACQLMTGRGGWPLNAICLPNGQPIYAGTYFPKQQWQQIIEQLAKVYREEPDKAHDYAGKIQQKLDALNRWDSETSGPLHRAQLLEQFTTLAENLDWVEGGPNRAPKFPLPGQYEYILDHHLLTGDESAKDFLHLSLIKMSNGGIYDTIRGGFCRYSTDDQWFAPHFEKMLYDNAQLISLYARAFAWSDAPLYKQIAEECIHFCEEELGLKGDQALKGGQALKGGPERSEGHNHTHAVYGSALDADSEGMEGKFYVFTREELLTILSDEEFALAEIQFNIQKDGNWEHGYNILHQPLAPLQVLEKSGLTAAEYHPRLLSIKQKIKRYQDSRIRPSFDDKAICSWNALYLKALADAALFLQNTNYSEKATALADWMWLTFWQNNELLRIHRNGITKISGFLEDYACFCEGL
;
A
#
# COMPACT_ATOMS: atom_id res chain seq x y z
N ILE A 1 19.11 7.85 -17.91
CA ILE A 1 18.90 8.31 -16.53
C ILE A 1 17.86 7.40 -15.91
N LYS A 2 18.12 6.84 -14.71
CA LYS A 2 17.09 6.20 -13.89
C LYS A 2 16.56 7.22 -12.88
N VAL A 3 15.26 7.29 -12.73
CA VAL A 3 14.58 8.14 -11.77
C VAL A 3 13.78 7.24 -10.85
N ASP A 4 13.99 7.34 -9.55
CA ASP A 4 13.13 6.75 -8.55
C ASP A 4 11.89 7.65 -8.42
N ARG A 5 10.72 7.13 -8.78
CA ARG A 5 9.45 7.89 -8.79
C ARG A 5 9.00 8.31 -7.39
N GLU A 6 9.44 7.59 -6.39
CA GLU A 6 9.07 7.85 -5.00
C GLU A 6 9.95 8.96 -4.41
N GLU A 7 11.24 9.02 -4.82
CA GLU A 7 12.11 10.14 -4.51
C GLU A 7 11.74 11.40 -5.33
N ARG A 8 11.35 11.22 -6.61
CA ARG A 8 11.08 12.32 -7.54
C ARG A 8 9.74 12.17 -8.26
N PRO A 9 8.63 12.25 -7.49
CA PRO A 9 7.27 12.21 -8.06
C PRO A 9 6.99 13.35 -9.04
N ASP A 10 7.65 14.50 -8.86
CA ASP A 10 7.58 15.65 -9.77
C ASP A 10 8.03 15.30 -11.20
N ILE A 11 9.12 14.54 -11.32
CA ILE A 11 9.62 14.09 -12.62
C ILE A 11 8.71 12.97 -13.18
N ASP A 12 8.35 11.99 -12.35
CA ASP A 12 7.53 10.87 -12.76
C ASP A 12 6.18 11.34 -13.32
N MET A 13 5.51 12.27 -12.64
CA MET A 13 4.20 12.78 -13.03
C MET A 13 4.22 13.46 -14.40
N VAL A 14 5.21 14.32 -14.69
CA VAL A 14 5.34 14.99 -15.99
C VAL A 14 5.46 14.00 -17.14
N TYR A 15 6.29 12.94 -16.96
CA TYR A 15 6.47 11.95 -18.03
C TYR A 15 5.34 10.91 -18.07
N MET A 16 4.64 10.69 -16.97
CA MET A 16 3.42 9.89 -16.95
C MET A 16 2.30 10.57 -17.75
N ASP A 17 2.11 11.87 -17.54
CA ASP A 17 1.16 12.68 -18.32
C ASP A 17 1.51 12.67 -19.81
N ALA A 18 2.79 12.80 -20.14
CA ALA A 18 3.25 12.66 -21.51
C ALA A 18 2.95 11.27 -22.10
N CYS A 19 3.15 10.20 -21.32
CA CYS A 19 2.83 8.84 -21.74
C CYS A 19 1.35 8.66 -22.00
N GLN A 20 0.50 9.16 -21.12
CA GLN A 20 -0.96 9.10 -21.26
C GLN A 20 -1.43 9.90 -22.48
N LEU A 21 -0.88 11.10 -22.73
CA LEU A 21 -1.17 11.90 -23.92
C LEU A 21 -0.80 11.21 -25.23
N MET A 22 0.33 10.48 -25.24
CA MET A 22 0.85 9.82 -26.44
C MET A 22 0.20 8.47 -26.72
N THR A 23 -0.15 7.71 -25.67
CA THR A 23 -0.56 6.30 -25.78
C THR A 23 -1.98 6.03 -25.32
N GLY A 24 -2.64 6.99 -24.67
CA GLY A 24 -3.95 6.82 -24.03
C GLY A 24 -3.92 6.01 -22.72
N ARG A 25 -2.75 5.59 -22.26
CA ARG A 25 -2.57 4.79 -21.01
C ARG A 25 -1.26 5.15 -20.33
N GLY A 26 -1.21 4.94 -19.01
CA GLY A 26 -0.01 5.07 -18.19
C GLY A 26 0.34 3.78 -17.47
N GLY A 27 1.43 3.77 -16.75
CA GLY A 27 1.89 2.64 -15.92
C GLY A 27 3.40 2.53 -15.86
N TRP A 28 3.89 1.63 -15.05
CA TRP A 28 5.32 1.34 -14.90
C TRP A 28 5.63 -0.07 -15.39
N PRO A 29 6.88 -0.30 -15.85
CA PRO A 29 8.00 0.66 -15.94
C PRO A 29 7.72 1.77 -16.95
N LEU A 30 7.87 3.03 -16.53
CA LEU A 30 7.74 4.19 -17.42
C LEU A 30 9.04 4.48 -18.13
N ASN A 31 8.98 4.62 -19.46
CA ASN A 31 10.11 4.97 -20.29
C ASN A 31 9.78 6.24 -21.08
N ALA A 32 10.65 7.23 -21.02
CA ALA A 32 10.53 8.47 -21.81
C ALA A 32 11.84 8.75 -22.56
N ILE A 33 11.73 9.11 -23.83
CA ILE A 33 12.82 9.59 -24.65
C ILE A 33 12.61 11.06 -24.88
N CYS A 34 13.59 11.88 -24.50
CA CYS A 34 13.47 13.32 -24.47
C CYS A 34 14.55 13.99 -25.30
N LEU A 35 14.27 15.20 -25.75
CA LEU A 35 15.27 16.13 -26.22
C LEU A 35 16.22 16.54 -25.08
N PRO A 36 17.40 17.10 -25.35
CA PRO A 36 18.34 17.55 -24.32
C PRO A 36 17.77 18.57 -23.32
N ASN A 37 16.72 19.29 -23.69
CA ASN A 37 16.00 20.23 -22.83
C ASN A 37 14.93 19.56 -21.94
N GLY A 38 14.78 18.23 -21.99
CA GLY A 38 13.81 17.47 -21.20
C GLY A 38 12.44 17.31 -21.86
N GLN A 39 12.17 17.93 -22.98
CA GLN A 39 10.88 17.78 -23.69
C GLN A 39 10.72 16.37 -24.27
N PRO A 40 9.63 15.64 -23.96
CA PRO A 40 9.46 14.27 -24.41
C PRO A 40 9.09 14.21 -25.91
N ILE A 41 9.78 13.30 -26.63
CA ILE A 41 9.48 12.95 -28.02
C ILE A 41 8.81 11.57 -28.14
N TYR A 42 8.93 10.75 -27.10
CA TYR A 42 8.29 9.46 -27.02
C TYR A 42 8.15 9.02 -25.57
N ALA A 43 7.04 8.41 -25.21
CA ALA A 43 6.88 7.77 -23.91
C ALA A 43 6.05 6.49 -24.03
N GLY A 44 6.25 5.55 -23.12
CA GLY A 44 5.51 4.30 -23.06
C GLY A 44 5.92 3.48 -21.84
N THR A 45 5.20 2.40 -21.58
CA THR A 45 5.42 1.58 -20.39
C THR A 45 6.41 0.42 -20.66
N TYR A 46 5.94 -0.80 -20.70
CA TYR A 46 6.79 -1.96 -20.96
C TYR A 46 7.02 -2.19 -22.46
N PHE A 47 8.25 -2.49 -22.82
CA PHE A 47 8.64 -2.88 -24.19
C PHE A 47 9.48 -4.16 -24.16
N PRO A 48 9.15 -5.16 -25.00
CA PRO A 48 10.06 -6.26 -25.30
C PRO A 48 11.38 -5.73 -25.89
N LYS A 49 12.49 -6.37 -25.58
CA LYS A 49 13.85 -5.93 -25.97
C LYS A 49 13.99 -5.51 -27.43
N GLN A 50 13.47 -6.33 -28.35
CA GLN A 50 13.57 -6.05 -29.80
C GLN A 50 12.78 -4.79 -30.20
N GLN A 51 11.57 -4.63 -29.65
CA GLN A 51 10.75 -3.46 -29.90
C GLN A 51 11.40 -2.19 -29.34
N TRP A 52 11.96 -2.28 -28.13
CA TRP A 52 12.68 -1.16 -27.50
C TRP A 52 13.87 -0.72 -28.36
N GLN A 53 14.66 -1.65 -28.87
CA GLN A 53 15.78 -1.36 -29.75
C GLN A 53 15.34 -0.65 -31.02
N GLN A 54 14.28 -1.12 -31.69
CA GLN A 54 13.72 -0.50 -32.90
C GLN A 54 13.25 0.93 -32.65
N ILE A 55 12.57 1.17 -31.51
CA ILE A 55 12.12 2.51 -31.12
C ILE A 55 13.29 3.46 -30.98
N ILE A 56 14.34 3.05 -30.23
CA ILE A 56 15.54 3.87 -30.02
C ILE A 56 16.23 4.18 -31.35
N GLU A 57 16.42 3.20 -32.24
CA GLU A 57 17.07 3.37 -33.53
C GLU A 57 16.28 4.33 -34.44
N GLN A 58 14.95 4.19 -34.48
CA GLN A 58 14.10 5.08 -35.28
C GLN A 58 14.11 6.52 -34.75
N LEU A 59 13.98 6.72 -33.46
CA LEU A 59 14.01 8.06 -32.88
C LEU A 59 15.37 8.71 -33.01
N ALA A 60 16.47 7.96 -32.86
CA ALA A 60 17.81 8.46 -33.08
C ALA A 60 18.05 8.85 -34.55
N LYS A 61 17.42 8.13 -35.50
CA LYS A 61 17.45 8.49 -36.92
C LYS A 61 16.69 9.80 -37.17
N VAL A 62 15.45 9.89 -36.69
CA VAL A 62 14.64 11.12 -36.83
C VAL A 62 15.35 12.32 -36.22
N TYR A 63 15.93 12.19 -35.03
CA TYR A 63 16.64 13.28 -34.39
C TYR A 63 17.88 13.75 -35.17
N ARG A 64 18.58 12.84 -35.89
CA ARG A 64 19.76 13.18 -36.68
C ARG A 64 19.40 13.74 -38.07
N GLU A 65 18.42 13.14 -38.73
CA GLU A 65 18.09 13.47 -40.13
C GLU A 65 17.02 14.55 -40.26
N GLU A 66 16.10 14.65 -39.30
CA GLU A 66 14.96 15.57 -39.29
C GLU A 66 14.80 16.28 -37.91
N PRO A 67 15.84 16.97 -37.39
CA PRO A 67 15.80 17.55 -36.03
C PRO A 67 14.64 18.52 -35.83
N ASP A 68 14.29 19.34 -36.83
CA ASP A 68 13.19 20.27 -36.74
C ASP A 68 11.84 19.57 -36.48
N LYS A 69 11.64 18.41 -37.10
CA LYS A 69 10.44 17.60 -36.90
C LYS A 69 10.35 17.04 -35.46
N ALA A 70 11.49 16.64 -34.90
CA ALA A 70 11.56 16.18 -33.51
C ALA A 70 11.23 17.33 -32.55
N HIS A 71 11.78 18.52 -32.79
CA HIS A 71 11.52 19.70 -31.98
C HIS A 71 10.06 20.18 -32.07
N ASP A 72 9.49 20.22 -33.28
CA ASP A 72 8.09 20.54 -33.51
C ASP A 72 7.14 19.63 -32.79
N TYR A 73 7.41 18.32 -32.84
CA TYR A 73 6.59 17.33 -32.13
C TYR A 73 6.68 17.51 -30.62
N ALA A 74 7.90 17.62 -30.08
CA ALA A 74 8.11 17.87 -28.66
C ALA A 74 7.42 19.15 -28.18
N GLY A 75 7.48 20.22 -28.97
CA GLY A 75 6.78 21.48 -28.68
C GLY A 75 5.26 21.33 -28.61
N LYS A 76 4.65 20.52 -29.50
CA LYS A 76 3.21 20.24 -29.46
C LYS A 76 2.81 19.43 -28.22
N ILE A 77 3.63 18.44 -27.80
CA ILE A 77 3.40 17.69 -26.55
C ILE A 77 3.52 18.62 -25.36
N GLN A 78 4.55 19.47 -25.30
CA GLN A 78 4.73 20.43 -24.21
C GLN A 78 3.55 21.36 -24.07
N GLN A 79 3.02 21.91 -25.17
CA GLN A 79 1.83 22.76 -25.14
C GLN A 79 0.59 22.06 -24.55
N LYS A 80 0.44 20.76 -24.83
CA LYS A 80 -0.66 19.96 -24.25
C LYS A 80 -0.43 19.70 -22.76
N LEU A 81 0.81 19.39 -22.34
CA LEU A 81 1.17 19.23 -20.93
C LEU A 81 0.92 20.54 -20.16
N ASP A 82 1.32 21.68 -20.72
CA ASP A 82 1.09 22.99 -20.11
C ASP A 82 -0.42 23.30 -19.99
N ALA A 83 -1.23 22.84 -20.93
CA ALA A 83 -2.68 23.01 -20.90
C ALA A 83 -3.35 22.12 -19.83
N LEU A 84 -2.86 20.88 -19.62
CA LEU A 84 -3.35 19.99 -18.56
C LEU A 84 -3.07 20.56 -17.17
N ASN A 85 -1.93 21.21 -17.00
CA ASN A 85 -1.49 21.77 -15.73
C ASN A 85 -2.00 23.21 -15.46
N ARG A 86 -2.84 23.76 -16.36
CA ARG A 86 -3.48 25.05 -16.12
C ARG A 86 -4.68 24.87 -15.20
N TRP A 87 -4.56 25.49 -14.04
CA TRP A 87 -5.67 25.59 -13.10
C TRP A 87 -6.56 26.77 -13.49
N ASP A 88 -7.80 26.49 -13.88
CA ASP A 88 -8.77 27.54 -14.18
C ASP A 88 -9.51 27.92 -12.89
N SER A 89 -9.10 29.04 -12.29
CA SER A 89 -9.65 29.50 -10.99
C SER A 89 -11.07 30.09 -11.11
N GLU A 90 -11.57 30.32 -12.32
CA GLU A 90 -12.87 30.96 -12.52
C GLU A 90 -14.06 30.02 -12.29
N THR A 91 -13.85 28.71 -12.21
CA THR A 91 -14.91 27.72 -12.07
C THR A 91 -15.17 27.24 -10.63
N SER A 92 -14.41 27.71 -9.66
CA SER A 92 -14.57 27.31 -8.26
C SER A 92 -15.62 28.13 -7.54
N GLY A 93 -16.88 27.75 -7.69
CA GLY A 93 -17.93 28.16 -6.75
C GLY A 93 -17.75 27.50 -5.38
N PRO A 94 -18.46 27.98 -4.33
CA PRO A 94 -18.42 27.33 -3.04
C PRO A 94 -18.89 25.87 -3.16
N LEU A 95 -18.15 24.95 -2.52
CA LEU A 95 -18.57 23.54 -2.41
C LEU A 95 -19.87 23.46 -1.60
N HIS A 96 -20.92 22.93 -2.20
CA HIS A 96 -22.20 22.73 -1.52
C HIS A 96 -22.31 21.29 -1.04
N ARG A 97 -22.82 21.10 0.17
CA ARG A 97 -23.07 19.77 0.76
C ARG A 97 -23.86 18.85 -0.19
N ALA A 98 -24.81 19.38 -0.94
CA ALA A 98 -25.57 18.62 -1.92
C ALA A 98 -24.69 17.97 -2.99
N GLN A 99 -23.67 18.65 -3.47
CA GLN A 99 -22.73 18.11 -4.48
C GLN A 99 -21.92 16.95 -3.94
N LEU A 100 -21.49 17.00 -2.66
CA LEU A 100 -20.81 15.89 -2.00
C LEU A 100 -21.71 14.66 -1.86
N LEU A 101 -22.99 14.86 -1.58
CA LEU A 101 -23.96 13.76 -1.45
C LEU A 101 -24.30 13.13 -2.81
N GLU A 102 -24.41 13.93 -3.88
CA GLU A 102 -24.64 13.46 -5.25
C GLU A 102 -23.47 12.61 -5.79
N GLN A 103 -22.25 12.89 -5.33
CA GLN A 103 -21.06 12.10 -5.74
C GLN A 103 -21.16 10.64 -5.38
N PHE A 104 -21.82 10.26 -4.29
CA PHE A 104 -22.01 8.86 -3.94
C PHE A 104 -22.82 8.11 -4.99
N THR A 105 -23.88 8.72 -5.55
CA THR A 105 -24.68 8.11 -6.61
C THR A 105 -23.84 7.79 -7.84
N THR A 106 -23.01 8.73 -8.28
CA THR A 106 -22.10 8.54 -9.42
C THR A 106 -21.02 7.49 -9.10
N LEU A 107 -20.51 7.48 -7.88
CA LEU A 107 -19.54 6.50 -7.42
C LEU A 107 -20.14 5.10 -7.43
N ALA A 108 -21.36 4.93 -6.93
CA ALA A 108 -22.06 3.67 -6.78
C ALA A 108 -22.25 2.90 -8.10
N GLU A 109 -22.31 3.61 -9.24
CA GLU A 109 -22.37 3.01 -10.57
C GLU A 109 -21.10 2.23 -10.96
N ASN A 110 -19.96 2.56 -10.33
CA ASN A 110 -18.65 1.96 -10.59
C ASN A 110 -18.21 0.99 -9.49
N LEU A 111 -19.08 0.69 -8.53
CA LEU A 111 -18.81 -0.22 -7.41
C LEU A 111 -19.23 -1.66 -7.74
N ASP A 112 -18.49 -2.62 -7.22
CA ASP A 112 -18.81 -4.04 -7.29
C ASP A 112 -19.63 -4.47 -6.07
N TRP A 113 -20.92 -4.61 -6.24
CA TRP A 113 -21.86 -4.98 -5.19
C TRP A 113 -21.87 -6.48 -4.85
N VAL A 114 -21.02 -7.29 -5.49
CA VAL A 114 -20.87 -8.73 -5.24
C VAL A 114 -19.58 -9.04 -4.51
N GLU A 115 -18.47 -8.51 -5.03
CA GLU A 115 -17.12 -8.75 -4.47
C GLU A 115 -16.58 -7.55 -3.70
N GLY A 116 -17.31 -6.43 -3.67
CA GLY A 116 -16.82 -5.19 -3.06
C GLY A 116 -15.73 -4.49 -3.88
N GLY A 117 -15.45 -3.24 -3.52
CA GLY A 117 -14.45 -2.44 -4.22
C GLY A 117 -14.87 -1.94 -5.60
N PRO A 118 -13.92 -1.50 -6.43
CA PRO A 118 -14.20 -1.04 -7.79
C PRO A 118 -14.62 -2.21 -8.69
N ASN A 119 -15.59 -1.98 -9.58
CA ASN A 119 -16.07 -2.98 -10.54
C ASN A 119 -15.11 -3.13 -11.74
N ARG A 120 -13.89 -3.52 -11.47
CA ARG A 120 -12.85 -3.75 -12.49
C ARG A 120 -11.67 -4.53 -11.92
N ALA A 121 -10.91 -5.20 -12.79
CA ALA A 121 -9.57 -5.70 -12.51
C ALA A 121 -8.52 -4.82 -13.20
N PRO A 122 -7.33 -4.61 -12.61
CA PRO A 122 -6.97 -4.96 -11.23
C PRO A 122 -7.75 -4.14 -10.19
N LYS A 123 -8.00 -4.71 -9.01
CA LYS A 123 -8.65 -4.05 -7.87
C LYS A 123 -7.63 -3.48 -6.91
N PHE A 124 -7.68 -2.17 -6.69
CA PHE A 124 -6.91 -1.49 -5.67
C PHE A 124 -7.77 -1.26 -4.42
N PRO A 125 -7.21 -1.46 -3.21
CA PRO A 125 -7.86 -1.07 -1.98
C PRO A 125 -7.78 0.46 -1.84
N LEU A 126 -8.73 1.18 -2.34
CA LEU A 126 -8.75 2.65 -2.37
C LEU A 126 -9.25 3.23 -1.02
N PRO A 127 -8.42 3.36 0.04
CA PRO A 127 -8.87 3.66 1.40
C PRO A 127 -9.64 4.98 1.49
N GLY A 128 -9.16 6.03 0.81
CA GLY A 128 -9.83 7.33 0.80
C GLY A 128 -11.25 7.28 0.21
N GLN A 129 -11.50 6.36 -0.74
CA GLN A 129 -12.83 6.14 -1.27
C GLN A 129 -13.77 5.50 -0.24
N TYR A 130 -13.26 4.54 0.54
CA TYR A 130 -14.04 3.90 1.62
C TYR A 130 -14.24 4.83 2.82
N GLU A 131 -13.28 5.68 3.14
CA GLU A 131 -13.46 6.73 4.14
C GLU A 131 -14.58 7.70 3.73
N TYR A 132 -14.60 8.11 2.47
CA TYR A 132 -15.71 8.90 1.94
C TYR A 132 -17.07 8.18 2.05
N ILE A 133 -17.13 6.88 1.73
CA ILE A 133 -18.35 6.08 1.84
C ILE A 133 -18.82 5.96 3.30
N LEU A 134 -17.88 5.79 4.25
CA LEU A 134 -18.16 5.80 5.67
C LEU A 134 -18.75 7.14 6.11
N ASP A 135 -18.10 8.24 5.74
CA ASP A 135 -18.55 9.59 6.07
C ASP A 135 -19.92 9.90 5.44
N HIS A 136 -20.16 9.45 4.20
CA HIS A 136 -21.47 9.56 3.56
C HIS A 136 -22.56 8.84 4.37
N HIS A 137 -22.33 7.58 4.78
CA HIS A 137 -23.26 6.86 5.65
C HIS A 137 -23.50 7.60 6.97
N LEU A 138 -22.43 8.04 7.66
CA LEU A 138 -22.54 8.72 8.95
C LEU A 138 -23.31 10.05 8.84
N LEU A 139 -23.24 10.74 7.71
CA LEU A 139 -23.89 12.03 7.48
C LEU A 139 -25.34 11.91 7.00
N THR A 140 -25.68 10.82 6.33
CA THR A 140 -26.98 10.66 5.64
C THR A 140 -27.86 9.58 6.23
N GLY A 141 -27.27 8.58 6.89
CA GLY A 141 -27.96 7.34 7.28
C GLY A 141 -28.19 6.38 6.10
N ASP A 142 -27.45 6.53 4.98
CA ASP A 142 -27.61 5.67 3.81
C ASP A 142 -27.10 4.24 4.12
N GLU A 143 -28.05 3.30 4.25
CA GLU A 143 -27.75 1.90 4.56
C GLU A 143 -27.05 1.19 3.39
N SER A 144 -27.26 1.61 2.15
CA SER A 144 -26.56 1.00 1.01
C SER A 144 -25.05 1.29 1.04
N ALA A 145 -24.65 2.49 1.43
CA ALA A 145 -23.26 2.86 1.64
C ALA A 145 -22.62 2.01 2.75
N LYS A 146 -23.34 1.80 3.85
CA LYS A 146 -22.94 0.93 4.95
C LYS A 146 -22.72 -0.52 4.49
N ASP A 147 -23.71 -1.10 3.82
CA ASP A 147 -23.67 -2.49 3.37
C ASP A 147 -22.52 -2.71 2.38
N PHE A 148 -22.30 -1.75 1.48
CA PHE A 148 -21.16 -1.79 0.55
C PHE A 148 -19.81 -1.70 1.29
N LEU A 149 -19.68 -0.84 2.29
CA LEU A 149 -18.45 -0.72 3.08
C LEU A 149 -18.14 -2.03 3.80
N HIS A 150 -19.12 -2.62 4.49
CA HIS A 150 -18.99 -3.93 5.14
C HIS A 150 -18.58 -5.02 4.15
N LEU A 151 -19.26 -5.10 2.99
CA LEU A 151 -18.92 -6.05 1.94
C LEU A 151 -17.45 -5.92 1.52
N SER A 152 -17.00 -4.69 1.22
CA SER A 152 -15.66 -4.45 0.72
C SER A 152 -14.58 -4.79 1.77
N LEU A 153 -14.76 -4.35 3.02
CA LEU A 153 -13.81 -4.62 4.10
C LEU A 153 -13.69 -6.11 4.41
N ILE A 154 -14.81 -6.85 4.43
CA ILE A 154 -14.82 -8.29 4.66
C ILE A 154 -14.16 -9.02 3.49
N LYS A 155 -14.48 -8.67 2.25
CA LYS A 155 -13.92 -9.32 1.06
C LYS A 155 -12.42 -9.10 0.96
N MET A 156 -11.93 -7.88 1.21
CA MET A 156 -10.50 -7.60 1.24
C MET A 156 -9.76 -8.38 2.33
N SER A 157 -10.28 -8.41 3.56
CA SER A 157 -9.63 -9.12 4.68
C SER A 157 -9.68 -10.64 4.56
N ASN A 158 -10.63 -11.18 3.81
CA ASN A 158 -10.75 -12.61 3.56
C ASN A 158 -10.05 -13.07 2.28
N GLY A 159 -9.72 -12.14 1.39
CA GLY A 159 -9.05 -12.39 0.11
C GLY A 159 -7.56 -12.67 0.26
N GLY A 160 -6.93 -13.11 -0.83
CA GLY A 160 -5.48 -13.32 -0.88
C GLY A 160 -4.66 -12.02 -0.85
N ILE A 161 -5.31 -10.86 -1.06
CA ILE A 161 -4.66 -9.54 -0.91
C ILE A 161 -4.24 -9.26 0.55
N TYR A 162 -4.88 -9.88 1.52
CA TYR A 162 -4.52 -9.82 2.94
C TYR A 162 -3.66 -11.01 3.34
N ASP A 163 -2.47 -10.77 3.88
CA ASP A 163 -1.60 -11.83 4.40
C ASP A 163 -2.12 -12.34 5.74
N THR A 164 -2.79 -13.47 5.73
CA THR A 164 -3.38 -14.08 6.91
C THR A 164 -2.36 -14.61 7.93
N ILE A 165 -1.08 -14.73 7.53
CA ILE A 165 0.00 -15.29 8.37
C ILE A 165 0.79 -14.19 9.08
N ARG A 166 1.17 -13.12 8.34
CA ARG A 166 2.02 -12.03 8.86
C ARG A 166 1.28 -10.72 9.05
N GLY A 167 0.05 -10.64 8.58
CA GLY A 167 -0.68 -9.38 8.51
C GLY A 167 -0.23 -8.50 7.35
N GLY A 168 -0.91 -7.38 7.22
CA GLY A 168 -0.67 -6.41 6.17
C GLY A 168 -1.28 -6.79 4.82
N PHE A 169 -1.61 -5.76 4.06
CA PHE A 169 -2.20 -5.87 2.73
C PHE A 169 -1.16 -5.74 1.65
N CYS A 170 -1.29 -6.55 0.61
CA CYS A 170 -0.62 -6.37 -0.66
C CYS A 170 -1.23 -5.18 -1.41
N ARG A 171 -0.48 -4.65 -2.38
CA ARG A 171 -0.78 -3.39 -3.05
C ARG A 171 -2.10 -3.39 -3.83
N TYR A 172 -2.40 -4.47 -4.56
CA TYR A 172 -3.65 -4.64 -5.31
C TYR A 172 -3.88 -6.12 -5.64
N SER A 173 -5.13 -6.46 -5.97
CA SER A 173 -5.48 -7.75 -6.58
C SER A 173 -5.41 -7.65 -8.10
N THR A 174 -4.82 -8.64 -8.75
CA THR A 174 -4.76 -8.73 -10.22
C THR A 174 -6.09 -9.12 -10.83
N ASP A 175 -6.96 -9.76 -10.03
CA ASP A 175 -8.32 -10.17 -10.40
C ASP A 175 -9.39 -9.24 -9.78
N ASP A 176 -10.64 -9.56 -10.03
CA ASP A 176 -11.83 -8.84 -9.54
C ASP A 176 -12.42 -9.42 -8.25
N GLN A 177 -11.78 -10.42 -7.62
CA GLN A 177 -12.28 -11.15 -6.45
C GLN A 177 -11.42 -10.98 -5.19
N TRP A 178 -10.42 -10.09 -5.22
CA TRP A 178 -9.44 -9.89 -4.15
C TRP A 178 -8.55 -11.11 -3.86
N PHE A 179 -8.44 -12.07 -4.81
CA PHE A 179 -7.80 -13.35 -4.60
C PHE A 179 -6.31 -13.35 -4.93
N ALA A 180 -5.91 -13.02 -6.17
CA ALA A 180 -4.53 -13.09 -6.62
C ALA A 180 -3.83 -11.74 -6.47
N PRO A 181 -3.00 -11.53 -5.41
CA PRO A 181 -2.38 -10.24 -5.18
C PRO A 181 -1.16 -10.01 -6.09
N HIS A 182 -0.86 -8.75 -6.36
CA HIS A 182 0.52 -8.33 -6.58
C HIS A 182 1.18 -8.19 -5.21
N PHE A 183 2.15 -9.05 -4.92
CA PHE A 183 2.61 -9.32 -3.54
C PHE A 183 3.43 -8.19 -2.90
N GLU A 184 3.68 -7.09 -3.59
CA GLU A 184 4.30 -5.89 -3.02
C GLU A 184 3.48 -5.35 -1.85
N LYS A 185 4.14 -4.99 -0.73
CA LYS A 185 3.48 -4.41 0.45
C LYS A 185 4.08 -3.06 0.76
N MET A 186 3.23 -2.02 0.67
CA MET A 186 3.63 -0.63 0.83
C MET A 186 3.24 -0.10 2.20
N LEU A 187 4.08 0.75 2.79
CA LEU A 187 3.75 1.44 4.04
C LEU A 187 2.50 2.30 3.90
N TYR A 188 2.38 3.10 2.84
CA TYR A 188 1.28 4.04 2.66
C TYR A 188 -0.09 3.35 2.46
N ASP A 189 -0.13 2.18 1.81
CA ASP A 189 -1.36 1.40 1.66
C ASP A 189 -1.80 0.85 3.02
N ASN A 190 -0.87 0.23 3.76
CA ASN A 190 -1.16 -0.34 5.06
C ASN A 190 -1.52 0.73 6.09
N ALA A 191 -0.85 1.89 6.09
CA ALA A 191 -1.17 3.01 6.98
C ALA A 191 -2.62 3.47 6.82
N GLN A 192 -3.04 3.72 5.59
CA GLN A 192 -4.40 4.18 5.32
C GLN A 192 -5.46 3.11 5.63
N LEU A 193 -5.14 1.83 5.37
CA LEU A 193 -6.03 0.73 5.72
C LEU A 193 -6.15 0.53 7.24
N ILE A 194 -5.08 0.72 8.02
CA ILE A 194 -5.14 0.73 9.49
C ILE A 194 -6.14 1.80 9.98
N SER A 195 -6.03 3.04 9.49
CA SER A 195 -6.98 4.11 9.82
C SER A 195 -8.43 3.71 9.50
N LEU A 196 -8.65 3.20 8.29
CA LEU A 196 -9.98 2.79 7.82
C LEU A 196 -10.58 1.68 8.67
N TYR A 197 -9.82 0.60 8.93
CA TYR A 197 -10.31 -0.52 9.75
C TYR A 197 -10.51 -0.12 11.22
N ALA A 198 -9.67 0.76 11.79
CA ALA A 198 -9.85 1.27 13.15
C ALA A 198 -11.13 2.12 13.27
N ARG A 199 -11.39 3.01 12.29
CA ARG A 199 -12.65 3.79 12.21
C ARG A 199 -13.87 2.89 12.00
N ALA A 200 -13.76 1.90 11.12
CA ALA A 200 -14.83 0.94 10.88
C ALA A 200 -15.16 0.11 12.14
N PHE A 201 -14.15 -0.25 12.95
CA PHE A 201 -14.38 -0.87 14.25
C PHE A 201 -15.13 0.04 15.20
N ALA A 202 -14.71 1.29 15.37
CA ALA A 202 -15.39 2.25 16.27
C ALA A 202 -16.86 2.49 15.90
N TRP A 203 -17.18 2.40 14.61
CA TRP A 203 -18.53 2.55 14.12
C TRP A 203 -19.42 1.30 14.26
N SER A 204 -18.84 0.09 14.10
CA SER A 204 -19.61 -1.16 13.97
C SER A 204 -19.45 -2.14 15.12
N ASP A 205 -18.47 -1.95 16.00
CA ASP A 205 -18.03 -2.90 17.03
C ASP A 205 -17.65 -4.30 16.48
N ALA A 206 -17.37 -4.43 15.18
CA ALA A 206 -17.03 -5.69 14.55
C ALA A 206 -15.61 -6.13 14.92
N PRO A 207 -15.40 -7.23 15.71
CA PRO A 207 -14.07 -7.63 16.21
C PRO A 207 -13.06 -7.90 15.09
N LEU A 208 -13.52 -8.33 13.92
CA LEU A 208 -12.67 -8.54 12.75
C LEU A 208 -11.89 -7.27 12.37
N TYR A 209 -12.54 -6.11 12.37
CA TYR A 209 -11.90 -4.86 11.96
C TYR A 209 -10.80 -4.44 12.93
N LYS A 210 -11.04 -4.62 14.23
CA LYS A 210 -9.99 -4.41 15.24
C LYS A 210 -8.80 -5.35 15.02
N GLN A 211 -9.07 -6.64 14.82
CA GLN A 211 -8.03 -7.64 14.56
C GLN A 211 -7.19 -7.27 13.34
N ILE A 212 -7.81 -6.91 12.23
CA ILE A 212 -7.12 -6.54 10.98
C ILE A 212 -6.24 -5.30 11.20
N ALA A 213 -6.76 -4.27 11.87
CA ALA A 213 -5.98 -3.07 12.18
C ALA A 213 -4.75 -3.39 13.04
N GLU A 214 -4.91 -4.19 14.09
CA GLU A 214 -3.83 -4.60 15.00
C GLU A 214 -2.80 -5.50 14.29
N GLU A 215 -3.24 -6.46 13.46
CA GLU A 215 -2.35 -7.32 12.67
C GLU A 215 -1.57 -6.50 11.61
N CYS A 216 -2.18 -5.46 11.00
CA CYS A 216 -1.48 -4.55 10.07
C CYS A 216 -0.46 -3.65 10.79
N ILE A 217 -0.77 -3.13 11.99
CA ILE A 217 0.20 -2.38 12.80
C ILE A 217 1.39 -3.29 13.13
N HIS A 218 1.12 -4.51 13.58
CA HIS A 218 2.17 -5.48 13.90
C HIS A 218 3.04 -5.81 12.69
N PHE A 219 2.44 -5.98 11.51
CA PHE A 219 3.16 -6.14 10.24
C PHE A 219 4.09 -4.93 9.97
N CYS A 220 3.59 -3.70 10.05
CA CYS A 220 4.42 -2.53 9.83
C CYS A 220 5.60 -2.48 10.79
N GLU A 221 5.40 -2.82 12.06
CA GLU A 221 6.45 -2.82 13.08
C GLU A 221 7.50 -3.92 12.86
N GLU A 222 7.08 -5.14 12.56
CA GLU A 222 8.02 -6.26 12.37
C GLU A 222 8.76 -6.21 11.04
N GLU A 223 8.06 -5.82 9.97
CA GLU A 223 8.53 -6.00 8.60
C GLU A 223 9.08 -4.71 7.98
N LEU A 224 8.52 -3.55 8.32
CA LEU A 224 8.91 -2.25 7.76
C LEU A 224 9.67 -1.37 8.74
N GLY A 225 9.70 -1.71 10.04
CA GLY A 225 10.43 -0.95 11.05
C GLY A 225 11.94 -0.96 10.83
N LEU A 226 12.56 0.23 10.72
CA LEU A 226 14.01 0.38 10.58
C LEU A 226 14.71 0.15 11.92
N LYS A 227 15.77 -0.69 11.93
CA LYS A 227 16.45 -1.15 13.16
C LYS A 227 17.77 -0.38 13.39
N GLY A 228 18.06 -0.05 14.65
CA GLY A 228 19.37 0.36 15.14
C GLY A 228 19.98 1.56 14.40
N ASP A 229 21.20 1.41 13.88
CA ASP A 229 21.98 2.45 13.21
C ASP A 229 21.28 3.11 11.99
N GLN A 230 20.33 2.44 11.36
CA GLN A 230 19.55 2.98 10.24
C GLN A 230 18.59 4.09 10.72
N ALA A 231 18.03 3.94 11.91
CA ALA A 231 17.16 4.93 12.53
C ALA A 231 17.92 6.07 13.24
N LEU A 232 19.16 5.83 13.70
CA LEU A 232 19.87 6.74 14.60
C LEU A 232 20.86 7.70 13.90
N LYS A 233 21.27 7.45 12.68
CA LYS A 233 22.28 8.27 11.99
C LYS A 233 21.79 9.66 11.53
N GLY A 234 20.54 10.02 11.73
CA GLY A 234 19.97 11.33 11.39
C GLY A 234 19.83 12.32 12.53
N GLY A 235 19.77 11.88 13.78
CA GLY A 235 19.58 12.75 14.94
C GLY A 235 20.88 12.95 15.71
N GLN A 236 21.41 14.19 15.73
CA GLN A 236 22.30 14.58 16.83
C GLN A 236 21.53 14.36 18.12
N ALA A 237 22.02 13.50 19.03
CA ALA A 237 21.46 13.33 20.34
C ALA A 237 21.27 14.72 20.97
N LEU A 238 20.04 15.14 21.17
CA LEU A 238 19.73 16.37 21.87
C LEU A 238 20.32 16.25 23.28
N LYS A 239 21.42 16.97 23.53
CA LYS A 239 21.90 17.22 24.88
C LYS A 239 20.88 18.10 25.58
N GLY A 240 19.99 17.49 26.40
CA GLY A 240 19.05 18.22 27.23
C GLY A 240 17.59 17.77 27.23
N GLY A 241 17.25 16.64 26.62
CA GLY A 241 15.94 16.01 26.82
C GLY A 241 15.86 15.29 28.18
N PRO A 242 14.63 15.10 28.75
CA PRO A 242 14.48 14.38 30.03
C PRO A 242 15.11 12.99 29.91
N GLU A 243 15.81 12.57 30.97
CA GLU A 243 16.44 11.25 31.05
C GLU A 243 15.39 10.18 30.73
N ARG A 244 15.62 9.43 29.63
CA ARG A 244 14.76 8.31 29.25
C ARG A 244 14.88 7.25 30.32
N SER A 245 13.77 6.91 30.97
CA SER A 245 13.70 5.76 31.89
C SER A 245 14.13 4.50 31.14
N GLU A 246 15.19 3.86 31.61
CA GLU A 246 15.62 2.55 31.18
C GLU A 246 14.49 1.54 31.46
N GLY A 247 13.76 1.11 30.45
CA GLY A 247 12.74 0.09 30.67
C GLY A 247 11.79 -0.24 29.52
N HIS A 248 11.73 0.52 28.44
CA HIS A 248 10.86 0.16 27.31
C HIS A 248 11.69 -0.06 26.05
N ASN A 249 11.71 -1.31 25.58
CA ASN A 249 12.23 -1.70 24.26
C ASN A 249 11.34 -1.09 23.15
N HIS A 250 11.40 0.23 22.93
CA HIS A 250 10.81 0.84 21.74
C HIS A 250 11.74 0.56 20.55
N THR A 251 11.40 -0.46 19.81
CA THR A 251 12.30 -1.06 18.82
C THR A 251 12.40 -0.29 17.52
N HIS A 252 11.41 0.55 17.16
CA HIS A 252 11.42 1.28 15.88
C HIS A 252 10.73 2.63 16.02
N ALA A 253 11.43 3.69 15.63
CA ALA A 253 10.86 5.06 15.60
C ALA A 253 10.59 5.54 14.17
N VAL A 254 10.84 4.72 13.15
CA VAL A 254 10.72 5.08 11.72
C VAL A 254 10.56 3.83 10.87
N TYR A 255 9.93 3.98 9.71
CA TYR A 255 9.54 2.87 8.85
C TYR A 255 10.04 3.06 7.42
N GLY A 256 10.57 1.99 6.84
CA GLY A 256 10.91 1.91 5.43
C GLY A 256 9.67 1.85 4.55
N SER A 257 9.88 1.96 3.25
CA SER A 257 8.77 2.21 2.31
C SER A 257 8.02 0.96 1.87
N ALA A 258 8.71 -0.15 1.59
CA ALA A 258 8.07 -1.30 0.96
C ALA A 258 8.84 -2.62 1.11
N LEU A 259 8.11 -3.72 0.96
CA LEU A 259 8.63 -5.03 0.61
C LEU A 259 8.30 -5.32 -0.86
N ASP A 260 9.29 -5.82 -1.60
CA ASP A 260 9.14 -6.24 -3.00
C ASP A 260 8.12 -7.37 -3.15
N ALA A 261 7.51 -7.47 -4.32
CA ALA A 261 6.66 -8.59 -4.68
C ALA A 261 7.45 -9.88 -4.87
N ASP A 262 8.71 -9.77 -5.34
CA ASP A 262 9.54 -10.87 -5.75
C ASP A 262 10.45 -11.38 -4.63
N SER A 263 10.61 -12.70 -4.57
CA SER A 263 11.66 -13.38 -3.86
C SER A 263 12.30 -14.41 -4.77
N GLU A 264 13.64 -14.44 -4.83
CA GLU A 264 14.40 -15.36 -5.72
C GLU A 264 13.99 -15.27 -7.20
N GLY A 265 13.54 -14.09 -7.66
CA GLY A 265 13.11 -13.85 -9.05
C GLY A 265 11.74 -14.45 -9.41
N MET A 266 10.94 -14.83 -8.42
CA MET A 266 9.56 -15.29 -8.59
C MET A 266 8.62 -14.48 -7.70
N GLU A 267 7.58 -13.92 -8.31
CA GLU A 267 6.56 -13.16 -7.59
C GLU A 267 5.82 -14.06 -6.59
N GLY A 268 5.64 -13.55 -5.38
CA GLY A 268 4.89 -14.21 -4.32
C GLY A 268 5.55 -15.42 -3.67
N LYS A 269 6.72 -15.89 -4.12
CA LYS A 269 7.36 -17.12 -3.63
C LYS A 269 7.51 -17.20 -2.13
N PHE A 270 7.75 -16.08 -1.47
CA PHE A 270 7.87 -16.01 0.00
C PHE A 270 6.53 -16.30 0.70
N TYR A 271 5.39 -15.96 0.08
CA TYR A 271 4.07 -15.95 0.70
C TYR A 271 3.23 -17.19 0.37
N VAL A 272 3.50 -17.88 -0.74
CA VAL A 272 2.71 -19.02 -1.21
C VAL A 272 3.33 -20.37 -0.80
N PHE A 273 2.51 -21.42 -0.76
CA PHE A 273 2.93 -22.75 -0.30
C PHE A 273 2.39 -23.82 -1.23
N THR A 274 3.19 -24.87 -1.47
CA THR A 274 2.63 -26.11 -1.99
C THR A 274 1.93 -26.88 -0.85
N ARG A 275 1.02 -27.78 -1.25
CA ARG A 275 0.36 -28.65 -0.28
C ARG A 275 1.35 -29.53 0.47
N GLU A 276 2.35 -30.02 -0.21
CA GLU A 276 3.42 -30.86 0.31
C GLU A 276 4.25 -30.15 1.38
N GLU A 277 4.61 -28.87 1.13
CA GLU A 277 5.30 -28.08 2.14
C GLU A 277 4.47 -27.97 3.42
N LEU A 278 3.18 -27.65 3.31
CA LEU A 278 2.31 -27.52 4.49
C LEU A 278 2.13 -28.84 5.25
N LEU A 279 2.11 -29.99 4.58
CA LEU A 279 2.10 -31.31 5.20
C LEU A 279 3.39 -31.62 5.98
N THR A 280 4.52 -31.02 5.61
CA THR A 280 5.77 -31.18 6.38
C THR A 280 5.83 -30.26 7.61
N ILE A 281 5.10 -29.15 7.61
CA ILE A 281 5.11 -28.13 8.66
C ILE A 281 4.08 -28.44 9.76
N LEU A 282 2.92 -28.97 9.36
CA LEU A 282 1.73 -29.14 10.21
C LEU A 282 1.52 -30.63 10.56
N SER A 283 0.94 -30.91 11.73
CA SER A 283 0.43 -32.25 12.01
C SER A 283 -0.82 -32.54 11.14
N ASP A 284 -1.22 -33.82 11.02
CA ASP A 284 -2.40 -34.21 10.25
C ASP A 284 -3.67 -33.45 10.69
N GLU A 285 -3.84 -33.26 12.00
CA GLU A 285 -5.00 -32.54 12.56
C GLU A 285 -4.92 -31.03 12.28
N GLU A 286 -3.73 -30.43 12.35
CA GLU A 286 -3.52 -29.03 12.03
C GLU A 286 -3.70 -28.80 10.53
N PHE A 287 -3.18 -29.71 9.69
CA PHE A 287 -3.34 -29.62 8.26
C PHE A 287 -4.81 -29.72 7.84
N ALA A 288 -5.58 -30.63 8.42
CA ALA A 288 -7.01 -30.75 8.15
C ALA A 288 -7.78 -29.45 8.45
N LEU A 289 -7.43 -28.76 9.55
CA LEU A 289 -8.00 -27.44 9.83
C LEU A 289 -7.49 -26.37 8.86
N ALA A 290 -6.19 -26.34 8.57
CA ALA A 290 -5.59 -25.38 7.66
C ALA A 290 -6.15 -25.49 6.23
N GLU A 291 -6.42 -26.72 5.75
CA GLU A 291 -7.01 -26.98 4.44
C GLU A 291 -8.40 -26.34 4.32
N ILE A 292 -9.23 -26.42 5.38
CA ILE A 292 -10.55 -25.77 5.42
C ILE A 292 -10.41 -24.25 5.59
N GLN A 293 -9.57 -23.81 6.53
CA GLN A 293 -9.41 -22.42 6.92
C GLN A 293 -8.85 -21.54 5.81
N PHE A 294 -7.81 -22.03 5.12
CA PHE A 294 -7.06 -21.28 4.13
C PHE A 294 -7.34 -21.73 2.67
N ASN A 295 -8.36 -22.55 2.48
CA ASN A 295 -8.76 -23.07 1.18
C ASN A 295 -7.60 -23.70 0.39
N ILE A 296 -6.81 -24.55 1.06
CA ILE A 296 -5.67 -25.24 0.44
C ILE A 296 -6.20 -26.30 -0.53
N GLN A 297 -5.77 -26.23 -1.80
CA GLN A 297 -6.17 -27.17 -2.83
C GLN A 297 -5.05 -28.17 -3.13
N LYS A 298 -5.42 -29.37 -3.54
CA LYS A 298 -4.48 -30.46 -3.79
C LYS A 298 -3.48 -30.10 -4.90
N ASP A 299 -3.96 -29.50 -5.97
CA ASP A 299 -3.14 -29.17 -7.13
C ASP A 299 -2.73 -27.67 -7.13
N GLY A 300 -2.90 -27.01 -5.99
CA GLY A 300 -2.71 -25.57 -5.82
C GLY A 300 -3.94 -24.76 -6.28
N ASN A 301 -4.11 -23.57 -5.72
CA ASN A 301 -5.12 -22.60 -6.16
C ASN A 301 -4.48 -21.45 -6.94
N TRP A 302 -3.16 -21.47 -7.15
CA TRP A 302 -2.40 -20.48 -7.88
C TRP A 302 -1.33 -21.14 -8.77
N GLU A 303 -0.51 -20.31 -9.45
CA GLU A 303 0.50 -20.74 -10.41
C GLU A 303 1.46 -21.81 -9.86
N HIS A 304 1.94 -22.69 -10.73
CA HIS A 304 2.94 -23.72 -10.42
C HIS A 304 2.58 -24.68 -9.28
N GLY A 305 1.28 -24.86 -8.97
CA GLY A 305 0.81 -25.74 -7.90
C GLY A 305 0.92 -25.15 -6.50
N TYR A 306 1.18 -23.85 -6.39
CA TYR A 306 1.17 -23.14 -5.12
C TYR A 306 -0.24 -22.79 -4.67
N ASN A 307 -0.39 -22.55 -3.37
CA ASN A 307 -1.59 -22.04 -2.75
C ASN A 307 -1.34 -20.65 -2.16
N ILE A 308 -2.18 -19.69 -2.54
CA ILE A 308 -2.39 -18.45 -1.80
C ILE A 308 -3.28 -18.78 -0.62
N LEU A 309 -2.82 -18.47 0.59
CA LEU A 309 -3.58 -18.71 1.82
C LEU A 309 -4.59 -17.57 2.01
N HIS A 310 -5.88 -17.85 1.86
CA HIS A 310 -6.97 -16.89 2.02
C HIS A 310 -8.13 -17.51 2.79
N GLN A 311 -9.08 -16.72 3.27
CA GLN A 311 -10.11 -17.16 4.23
C GLN A 311 -11.53 -16.99 3.65
N PRO A 312 -11.95 -17.80 2.64
CA PRO A 312 -13.24 -17.58 1.96
C PRO A 312 -14.45 -17.95 2.83
N LEU A 313 -14.23 -18.69 3.91
CA LEU A 313 -15.32 -19.15 4.79
C LEU A 313 -15.41 -18.28 6.05
N ALA A 314 -16.64 -17.96 6.45
CA ALA A 314 -16.88 -17.34 7.75
C ALA A 314 -16.46 -18.28 8.90
N PRO A 315 -16.02 -17.76 10.06
CA PRO A 315 -15.58 -18.58 11.19
C PRO A 315 -16.55 -19.68 11.61
N LEU A 316 -17.85 -19.40 11.61
CA LEU A 316 -18.88 -20.42 11.92
C LEU A 316 -18.88 -21.58 10.91
N GLN A 317 -18.69 -21.29 9.63
CA GLN A 317 -18.62 -22.33 8.59
C GLN A 317 -17.37 -23.20 8.73
N VAL A 318 -16.26 -22.60 9.19
CA VAL A 318 -15.02 -23.35 9.48
C VAL A 318 -15.24 -24.29 10.67
N LEU A 319 -15.89 -23.82 11.74
CA LEU A 319 -16.24 -24.63 12.90
C LEU A 319 -17.14 -25.81 12.51
N GLU A 320 -18.20 -25.55 11.74
CA GLU A 320 -19.11 -26.60 11.24
C GLU A 320 -18.38 -27.66 10.42
N LYS A 321 -17.53 -27.23 9.47
CA LYS A 321 -16.80 -28.16 8.59
C LYS A 321 -15.70 -28.93 9.30
N SER A 322 -15.01 -28.30 10.26
CA SER A 322 -13.93 -28.95 11.02
C SER A 322 -14.42 -29.81 12.18
N GLY A 323 -15.67 -29.62 12.62
CA GLY A 323 -16.24 -30.28 13.80
C GLY A 323 -15.64 -29.83 15.12
N LEU A 324 -14.84 -28.74 15.13
CA LEU A 324 -14.20 -28.20 16.31
C LEU A 324 -15.09 -27.25 17.08
N THR A 325 -14.94 -27.24 18.39
CA THR A 325 -15.48 -26.16 19.22
C THR A 325 -14.64 -24.89 19.09
N ALA A 326 -15.21 -23.72 19.40
CA ALA A 326 -14.47 -22.46 19.40
C ALA A 326 -13.23 -22.49 20.32
N ALA A 327 -13.34 -23.22 21.46
CA ALA A 327 -12.25 -23.39 22.42
C ALA A 327 -11.08 -24.21 21.87
N GLU A 328 -11.32 -25.13 20.95
CA GLU A 328 -10.28 -25.94 20.28
C GLU A 328 -9.73 -25.22 19.05
N TYR A 329 -10.59 -24.51 18.32
CA TYR A 329 -10.25 -23.84 17.07
C TYR A 329 -9.20 -22.75 17.24
N HIS A 330 -9.43 -21.79 18.15
CA HIS A 330 -8.55 -20.62 18.28
C HIS A 330 -7.09 -20.97 18.64
N PRO A 331 -6.82 -21.83 19.65
CA PRO A 331 -5.44 -22.21 19.94
C PRO A 331 -4.78 -22.98 18.80
N ARG A 332 -5.55 -23.83 18.10
CA ARG A 332 -5.04 -24.61 16.96
C ARG A 332 -4.70 -23.71 15.77
N LEU A 333 -5.57 -22.77 15.44
CA LEU A 333 -5.31 -21.79 14.38
C LEU A 333 -4.07 -20.95 14.70
N LEU A 334 -3.90 -20.51 15.93
CA LEU A 334 -2.71 -19.78 16.36
C LEU A 334 -1.44 -20.62 16.20
N SER A 335 -1.47 -21.91 16.60
CA SER A 335 -0.37 -22.84 16.38
C SER A 335 -0.01 -22.99 14.91
N ILE A 336 -1.01 -23.16 14.06
CA ILE A 336 -0.85 -23.25 12.59
C ILE A 336 -0.16 -22.01 12.04
N LYS A 337 -0.70 -20.82 12.33
CA LYS A 337 -0.12 -19.53 11.87
C LYS A 337 1.34 -19.39 12.32
N GLN A 338 1.64 -19.71 13.57
CA GLN A 338 3.02 -19.65 14.11
C GLN A 338 3.98 -20.62 13.42
N LYS A 339 3.56 -21.85 13.13
CA LYS A 339 4.39 -22.84 12.43
C LYS A 339 4.67 -22.42 10.99
N ILE A 340 3.65 -21.93 10.27
CA ILE A 340 3.80 -21.41 8.90
C ILE A 340 4.72 -20.19 8.91
N LYS A 341 4.55 -19.25 9.84
CA LYS A 341 5.40 -18.05 9.98
C LYS A 341 6.87 -18.43 10.22
N ARG A 342 7.15 -19.41 11.12
CA ARG A 342 8.51 -19.90 11.35
C ARG A 342 9.14 -20.54 10.12
N TYR A 343 8.35 -21.25 9.33
CA TYR A 343 8.84 -21.80 8.07
C TYR A 343 9.15 -20.71 7.06
N GLN A 344 8.28 -19.68 6.91
CA GLN A 344 8.58 -18.51 6.10
C GLN A 344 9.87 -17.79 6.53
N ASP A 345 10.16 -17.72 7.84
CA ASP A 345 11.39 -17.09 8.36
C ASP A 345 12.66 -17.82 7.90
N SER A 346 12.57 -19.09 7.49
CA SER A 346 13.68 -19.84 6.89
C SER A 346 13.87 -19.61 5.39
N ARG A 347 12.88 -18.96 4.72
CA ARG A 347 12.95 -18.64 3.29
C ARG A 347 13.73 -17.36 3.03
N ILE A 348 14.20 -17.21 1.80
CA ILE A 348 14.76 -15.94 1.32
C ILE A 348 13.65 -14.88 1.27
N ARG A 349 13.86 -13.80 1.98
CA ARG A 349 12.88 -12.72 2.09
C ARG A 349 12.83 -11.86 0.83
N PRO A 350 11.68 -11.24 0.54
CA PRO A 350 11.60 -10.17 -0.45
C PRO A 350 12.57 -9.03 -0.14
N SER A 351 13.00 -8.31 -1.16
CA SER A 351 13.82 -7.11 -0.99
C SER A 351 13.06 -6.06 -0.18
N PHE A 352 13.78 -5.43 0.73
CA PHE A 352 13.26 -4.36 1.57
C PHE A 352 13.77 -3.01 1.08
N ASP A 353 12.87 -2.10 0.75
CA ASP A 353 13.22 -0.70 0.47
C ASP A 353 13.25 0.10 1.77
N ASP A 354 14.46 0.31 2.27
CA ASP A 354 14.77 0.90 3.57
C ASP A 354 14.75 2.44 3.60
N LYS A 355 14.33 3.08 2.50
CA LYS A 355 14.15 4.55 2.53
C LYS A 355 12.91 4.93 3.33
N ALA A 356 13.05 5.87 4.26
CA ALA A 356 11.93 6.50 4.93
C ALA A 356 11.44 7.70 4.11
N ILE A 357 10.18 7.67 3.70
CA ILE A 357 9.53 8.76 2.97
C ILE A 357 8.68 9.55 3.96
N CYS A 358 8.80 10.88 3.94
CA CYS A 358 8.13 11.75 4.90
C CYS A 358 6.61 11.58 4.88
N SER A 359 5.98 11.73 3.72
CA SER A 359 4.52 11.58 3.58
C SER A 359 4.01 10.20 4.01
N TRP A 360 4.75 9.11 3.71
CA TRP A 360 4.31 7.77 4.07
C TRP A 360 4.43 7.48 5.57
N ASN A 361 5.50 7.96 6.21
CA ASN A 361 5.61 7.89 7.66
C ASN A 361 4.58 8.79 8.36
N ALA A 362 4.20 9.91 7.74
CA ALA A 362 3.14 10.78 8.24
C ALA A 362 1.75 10.11 8.16
N LEU A 363 1.45 9.40 7.08
CA LEU A 363 0.25 8.56 6.99
C LEU A 363 0.23 7.47 8.06
N TYR A 364 1.39 6.88 8.36
CA TYR A 364 1.47 5.87 9.42
C TYR A 364 1.37 6.51 10.82
N LEU A 365 1.88 7.72 11.01
CA LEU A 365 1.67 8.51 12.23
C LEU A 365 0.18 8.73 12.48
N LYS A 366 -0.55 9.20 11.45
CA LYS A 366 -2.02 9.33 11.51
C LYS A 366 -2.68 7.99 11.85
N ALA A 367 -2.26 6.90 11.21
CA ALA A 367 -2.81 5.57 11.45
C ALA A 367 -2.64 5.11 12.92
N LEU A 368 -1.49 5.38 13.52
CA LEU A 368 -1.25 5.10 14.95
C LEU A 368 -2.12 5.98 15.86
N ALA A 369 -2.31 7.26 15.53
CA ALA A 369 -3.19 8.15 16.26
C ALA A 369 -4.67 7.71 16.17
N ASP A 370 -5.13 7.35 14.97
CA ASP A 370 -6.46 6.79 14.74
C ASP A 370 -6.66 5.47 15.50
N ALA A 371 -5.68 4.58 15.46
CA ALA A 371 -5.71 3.32 16.22
C ALA A 371 -5.76 3.57 17.73
N ALA A 372 -5.00 4.55 18.25
CA ALA A 372 -5.07 4.92 19.66
C ALA A 372 -6.47 5.37 20.07
N LEU A 373 -7.09 6.20 19.24
CA LEU A 373 -8.42 6.76 19.47
C LEU A 373 -9.52 5.70 19.34
N PHE A 374 -9.57 5.04 18.18
CA PHE A 374 -10.69 4.19 17.80
C PHE A 374 -10.62 2.78 18.40
N LEU A 375 -9.41 2.24 18.62
CA LEU A 375 -9.23 0.94 19.31
C LEU A 375 -9.07 1.12 20.84
N GLN A 376 -9.05 2.34 21.33
CA GLN A 376 -8.90 2.69 22.76
C GLN A 376 -7.65 2.08 23.39
N ASN A 377 -6.51 2.18 22.70
CA ASN A 377 -5.24 1.62 23.14
C ASN A 377 -4.14 2.68 23.21
N THR A 378 -3.78 3.10 24.42
CA THR A 378 -2.78 4.16 24.67
C THR A 378 -1.37 3.84 24.20
N ASN A 379 -1.02 2.55 24.03
CA ASN A 379 0.28 2.15 23.49
C ASN A 379 0.51 2.69 22.06
N TYR A 380 -0.56 2.80 21.27
CA TYR A 380 -0.45 3.38 19.92
C TYR A 380 -0.23 4.90 19.97
N SER A 381 -0.76 5.60 20.99
CA SER A 381 -0.47 7.02 21.20
C SER A 381 1.00 7.27 21.55
N GLU A 382 1.62 6.41 22.37
CA GLU A 382 3.06 6.49 22.68
C GLU A 382 3.91 6.28 21.42
N LYS A 383 3.56 5.30 20.59
CA LYS A 383 4.23 5.05 19.33
C LYS A 383 4.06 6.20 18.33
N ALA A 384 2.86 6.77 18.23
CA ALA A 384 2.59 7.95 17.40
C ALA A 384 3.46 9.13 17.83
N THR A 385 3.54 9.42 19.14
CA THR A 385 4.38 10.49 19.68
C THR A 385 5.85 10.26 19.34
N ALA A 386 6.36 9.05 19.54
CA ALA A 386 7.75 8.72 19.23
C ALA A 386 8.07 8.89 17.73
N LEU A 387 7.14 8.51 16.86
CA LEU A 387 7.29 8.70 15.41
C LEU A 387 7.23 10.19 15.04
N ALA A 388 6.30 10.97 15.61
CA ALA A 388 6.18 12.41 15.39
C ALA A 388 7.47 13.15 15.79
N ASP A 389 8.01 12.86 16.98
CA ASP A 389 9.27 13.43 17.46
C ASP A 389 10.43 13.11 16.52
N TRP A 390 10.54 11.85 16.09
CA TRP A 390 11.57 11.44 15.15
C TRP A 390 11.43 12.15 13.80
N MET A 391 10.22 12.23 13.26
CA MET A 391 9.94 12.89 11.98
C MET A 391 10.26 14.38 12.05
N TRP A 392 9.86 15.05 13.13
CA TRP A 392 10.14 16.46 13.33
C TRP A 392 11.65 16.74 13.34
N LEU A 393 12.42 15.94 14.08
CA LEU A 393 13.86 16.11 14.20
C LEU A 393 14.62 15.76 12.91
N THR A 394 14.07 14.87 12.09
CA THR A 394 14.77 14.33 10.91
C THR A 394 14.38 15.04 9.63
N PHE A 395 13.09 15.27 9.41
CA PHE A 395 12.60 15.84 8.16
C PHE A 395 12.48 17.36 8.16
N TRP A 396 12.26 18.00 9.34
CA TRP A 396 12.20 19.45 9.43
C TRP A 396 13.59 20.03 9.65
N GLN A 397 14.18 20.62 8.60
CA GLN A 397 15.53 21.21 8.66
C GLN A 397 15.53 22.58 7.97
N ASN A 398 16.19 23.57 8.58
CA ASN A 398 16.38 24.90 8.00
C ASN A 398 15.05 25.60 7.55
N ASN A 399 13.96 25.41 8.30
CA ASN A 399 12.61 25.88 7.96
C ASN A 399 12.01 25.25 6.69
N GLU A 400 12.45 24.09 6.33
CA GLU A 400 11.99 23.32 5.18
C GLU A 400 11.74 21.87 5.58
N LEU A 401 10.68 21.27 5.03
CA LEU A 401 10.43 19.84 5.15
C LEU A 401 11.19 19.11 4.05
N LEU A 402 11.92 18.07 4.43
CA LEU A 402 12.61 17.19 3.50
C LEU A 402 11.82 15.90 3.28
N ARG A 403 11.99 15.27 2.11
CA ARG A 403 11.19 14.12 1.69
C ARG A 403 11.74 12.77 2.10
N ILE A 404 13.03 12.54 1.90
CA ILE A 404 13.64 11.20 1.99
C ILE A 404 14.70 11.17 3.06
N HIS A 405 14.64 10.13 3.92
CA HIS A 405 15.75 9.77 4.82
C HIS A 405 16.21 8.34 4.53
N ARG A 406 17.51 8.18 4.33
CA ARG A 406 18.16 6.88 4.13
C ARG A 406 19.62 6.93 4.54
N ASN A 407 20.10 5.92 5.25
CA ASN A 407 21.51 5.80 5.68
C ASN A 407 22.06 7.04 6.41
N GLY A 408 21.22 7.69 7.23
CA GLY A 408 21.58 8.89 7.97
C GLY A 408 21.62 10.18 7.15
N ILE A 409 21.18 10.17 5.91
CA ILE A 409 21.10 11.34 5.02
C ILE A 409 19.64 11.67 4.75
N THR A 410 19.25 12.91 5.06
CA THR A 410 17.94 13.45 4.70
C THR A 410 18.13 14.40 3.52
N LYS A 411 17.37 14.22 2.46
CA LYS A 411 17.55 14.93 1.19
C LYS A 411 16.23 15.17 0.49
N ILE A 412 16.25 15.99 -0.54
CA ILE A 412 15.13 16.39 -1.42
C ILE A 412 14.11 17.22 -0.64
N SER A 413 13.84 18.41 -1.11
CA SER A 413 12.79 19.28 -0.59
C SER A 413 11.44 18.59 -0.67
N GLY A 414 10.64 18.69 0.38
CA GLY A 414 9.31 18.10 0.46
C GLY A 414 8.37 18.68 -0.59
N PHE A 415 7.53 17.82 -1.14
CA PHE A 415 6.44 18.22 -2.04
C PHE A 415 5.18 18.53 -1.23
N LEU A 416 4.15 19.06 -1.88
CA LEU A 416 2.87 19.40 -1.24
C LEU A 416 2.31 18.22 -0.43
N GLU A 417 2.41 16.99 -0.96
CA GLU A 417 1.93 15.80 -0.24
C GLU A 417 2.68 15.56 1.07
N ASP A 418 4.00 15.82 1.12
CA ASP A 418 4.78 15.63 2.34
C ASP A 418 4.30 16.60 3.44
N TYR A 419 4.08 17.88 3.09
CA TYR A 419 3.53 18.87 4.01
C TYR A 419 2.10 18.53 4.43
N ALA A 420 1.24 18.15 3.48
CA ALA A 420 -0.16 17.84 3.75
C ALA A 420 -0.30 16.63 4.69
N CYS A 421 0.37 15.51 4.37
CA CYS A 421 0.34 14.32 5.20
C CYS A 421 0.95 14.58 6.58
N PHE A 422 2.06 15.34 6.66
CA PHE A 422 2.70 15.64 7.94
C PHE A 422 1.81 16.52 8.83
N CYS A 423 1.14 17.51 8.25
CA CYS A 423 0.18 18.32 9.00
C CYS A 423 -1.04 17.51 9.45
N GLU A 424 -1.49 16.54 8.66
CA GLU A 424 -2.62 15.66 9.01
C GLU A 424 -2.24 14.67 10.12
N GLY A 425 -1.00 14.18 10.12
CA GLY A 425 -0.51 13.23 11.12
C GLY A 425 -0.24 13.84 12.50
N LEU A 426 0.12 15.14 12.55
CA LEU A 426 0.36 15.90 13.80
C LEU A 426 -0.94 16.34 14.48
#